data_579d4d3f5a98e76c083b1d400f2b9adf
#
_entry.id   579d4d3f5a98e76c083b1d400f2b9adf
#
_cell.length_a   1.000
_cell.length_b   1.000
_cell.length_c   1.000
_cell.angle_alpha   90.00
_cell.angle_beta   90.00
_cell.angle_gamma   90.00
#
_symmetry.space_group_name_H-M   'P 1'
#
loop_
_entity.id
_entity.type
_entity.pdbx_description
1 polymer ?
#
loop_
_entity_poly.entity_id
_entity_poly.type
_entity_poly.pdbx_seq_one_letter_code
_entity_poly.pdbx_strand_id
1 'polypeptide(L)'
;DDVIDNGSIRRGKKTPNKIWGNHSSVLAGDYLLSRCFEMMVEDGNIEVLKLLSSTSSIIAQGEILQLQHKGEVDMLEETYLKIISSKTAELFAAATKVGAILSEMKTKEKEALEFYGRNLGLTFQIADDTLDYNSELKIFGKNIGQDFYEGKITLPIILLFQKANKDEKETLKKTFAKENRDQNDLSYTLALIKKYLSLIHISEPTRHRL
;
A
#
# COMPACT_ATOMS: atom_id res chain seq x y z
N ASP A 1 -3.76 -11.12 1.26
CA ASP A 1 -3.21 -10.33 0.13
C ASP A 1 -2.79 -11.22 -1.04
N ASP A 2 -1.86 -12.18 -0.86
CA ASP A 2 -1.27 -12.99 -1.94
C ASP A 2 -2.30 -13.66 -2.87
N VAL A 3 -3.51 -13.95 -2.38
CA VAL A 3 -4.62 -14.52 -3.18
C VAL A 3 -5.26 -13.43 -4.05
N ILE A 4 -5.49 -12.25 -3.50
CA ILE A 4 -6.14 -11.12 -4.18
C ILE A 4 -5.19 -10.53 -5.23
N ASP A 5 -3.92 -10.36 -4.87
CA ASP A 5 -2.87 -9.80 -5.72
C ASP A 5 -2.28 -10.82 -6.71
N ASN A 6 -2.72 -12.09 -6.67
CA ASN A 6 -2.14 -13.21 -7.45
C ASN A 6 -0.62 -13.34 -7.28
N GLY A 7 -0.09 -12.90 -6.16
CA GLY A 7 1.33 -12.92 -5.85
C GLY A 7 1.89 -14.35 -5.92
N SER A 8 3.07 -14.51 -6.51
CA SER A 8 3.73 -15.83 -6.66
C SER A 8 4.99 -15.97 -5.82
N ILE A 9 5.67 -14.86 -5.54
CA ILE A 9 6.92 -14.80 -4.78
C ILE A 9 6.85 -13.64 -3.79
N ARG A 10 7.24 -13.90 -2.54
CA ARG A 10 7.38 -12.89 -1.51
C ARG A 10 8.67 -13.13 -0.72
N ARG A 11 9.53 -12.13 -0.62
CA ARG A 11 10.84 -12.23 0.05
C ARG A 11 11.67 -13.42 -0.46
N GLY A 12 11.67 -13.64 -1.78
CA GLY A 12 12.42 -14.71 -2.44
C GLY A 12 11.82 -16.13 -2.27
N LYS A 13 10.66 -16.29 -1.64
CA LYS A 13 9.98 -17.59 -1.45
C LYS A 13 8.63 -17.60 -2.15
N LYS A 14 8.18 -18.80 -2.56
CA LYS A 14 6.83 -18.99 -3.09
C LYS A 14 5.80 -18.59 -2.03
N THR A 15 4.74 -17.88 -2.47
CA THR A 15 3.63 -17.50 -1.60
C THR A 15 2.79 -18.70 -1.17
N PRO A 16 2.10 -18.63 0.00
CA PRO A 16 1.27 -19.72 0.52
C PRO A 16 0.23 -20.22 -0.48
N ASN A 17 -0.42 -19.32 -1.23
CA ASN A 17 -1.40 -19.68 -2.26
C ASN A 17 -0.81 -20.50 -3.41
N LYS A 18 0.48 -20.34 -3.73
CA LYS A 18 1.19 -21.14 -4.74
C LYS A 18 1.70 -22.49 -4.22
N ILE A 19 1.80 -22.65 -2.89
CA ILE A 19 2.24 -23.90 -2.26
C ILE A 19 1.05 -24.76 -1.88
N TRP A 20 0.01 -24.17 -1.27
CA TRP A 20 -1.11 -24.91 -0.65
C TRP A 20 -2.48 -24.54 -1.26
N GLY A 21 -2.51 -23.69 -2.28
CA GLY A 21 -3.74 -23.21 -2.92
C GLY A 21 -4.43 -22.08 -2.18
N ASN A 22 -5.36 -21.43 -2.90
CA ASN A 22 -6.05 -20.24 -2.42
C ASN A 22 -6.89 -20.50 -1.15
N HIS A 23 -7.64 -21.62 -1.11
CA HIS A 23 -8.50 -21.97 0.04
C HIS A 23 -7.68 -22.07 1.34
N SER A 24 -6.56 -22.80 1.29
CA SER A 24 -5.69 -22.94 2.47
C SER A 24 -5.08 -21.62 2.91
N SER A 25 -4.72 -20.74 1.95
CA SER A 25 -4.18 -19.41 2.26
C SER A 25 -5.22 -18.51 2.95
N VAL A 26 -6.46 -18.50 2.46
CA VAL A 26 -7.55 -17.71 3.07
C VAL A 26 -7.85 -18.23 4.47
N LEU A 27 -8.02 -19.55 4.65
CA LEU A 27 -8.29 -20.15 5.96
C LEU A 27 -7.14 -19.91 6.97
N ALA A 28 -5.89 -19.91 6.51
CA ALA A 28 -4.75 -19.57 7.37
C ALA A 28 -4.83 -18.11 7.83
N GLY A 29 -5.22 -17.19 6.94
CA GLY A 29 -5.46 -15.78 7.29
C GLY A 29 -6.59 -15.61 8.31
N ASP A 30 -7.72 -16.29 8.10
CA ASP A 30 -8.87 -16.28 9.02
C ASP A 30 -8.49 -16.82 10.41
N TYR A 31 -7.74 -17.92 10.44
CA TYR A 31 -7.23 -18.48 11.70
C TYR A 31 -6.32 -17.48 12.43
N LEU A 32 -5.38 -16.86 11.73
CA LEU A 32 -4.47 -15.87 12.34
C LEU A 32 -5.24 -14.66 12.87
N LEU A 33 -6.23 -14.17 12.13
CA LEU A 33 -7.08 -13.07 12.57
C LEU A 33 -7.88 -13.47 13.83
N SER A 34 -8.45 -14.67 13.85
CA SER A 34 -9.18 -15.20 15.02
C SER A 34 -8.27 -15.28 16.24
N ARG A 35 -7.02 -15.75 16.07
CA ARG A 35 -6.02 -15.77 17.15
C ARG A 35 -5.64 -14.38 17.65
N CYS A 36 -5.58 -13.39 16.76
CA CYS A 36 -5.35 -12.00 17.18
C CYS A 36 -6.47 -11.51 18.10
N PHE A 37 -7.75 -11.81 17.79
CA PHE A 37 -8.87 -11.45 18.65
C PHE A 37 -8.82 -12.16 20.01
N GLU A 38 -8.51 -13.46 20.03
CA GLU A 38 -8.34 -14.20 21.29
C GLU A 38 -7.26 -13.55 22.19
N MET A 39 -6.08 -13.25 21.61
CA MET A 39 -4.98 -12.60 22.34
C MET A 39 -5.39 -11.20 22.87
N MET A 40 -6.12 -10.39 22.10
CA MET A 40 -6.61 -9.09 22.55
C MET A 40 -7.61 -9.22 23.73
N VAL A 41 -8.44 -10.26 23.70
CA VAL A 41 -9.39 -10.52 24.79
C VAL A 41 -8.67 -11.05 26.03
N GLU A 42 -7.68 -11.93 25.86
CA GLU A 42 -6.84 -12.46 26.96
C GLU A 42 -6.06 -11.35 27.67
N ASP A 43 -5.55 -10.34 26.93
CA ASP A 43 -4.88 -9.14 27.52
C ASP A 43 -5.85 -8.33 28.38
N GLY A 44 -7.14 -8.31 28.04
CA GLY A 44 -8.21 -7.67 28.82
C GLY A 44 -8.23 -6.14 28.74
N ASN A 45 -7.33 -5.49 28.01
CA ASN A 45 -7.33 -4.04 27.85
C ASN A 45 -8.37 -3.61 26.80
N ILE A 46 -9.50 -3.07 27.27
CA ILE A 46 -10.60 -2.68 26.40
C ILE A 46 -10.24 -1.51 25.45
N GLU A 47 -9.31 -0.63 25.82
CA GLU A 47 -8.85 0.48 24.96
C GLU A 47 -8.05 -0.09 23.79
N VAL A 48 -7.17 -1.08 24.03
CA VAL A 48 -6.41 -1.80 22.99
C VAL A 48 -7.35 -2.57 22.07
N LEU A 49 -8.31 -3.31 22.63
CA LEU A 49 -9.29 -4.08 21.83
C LEU A 49 -10.11 -3.17 20.92
N LYS A 50 -10.61 -2.03 21.40
CA LYS A 50 -11.32 -1.04 20.60
C LYS A 50 -10.46 -0.46 19.49
N LEU A 51 -9.22 -0.11 19.80
CA LEU A 51 -8.29 0.45 18.82
C LEU A 51 -8.01 -0.56 17.70
N LEU A 52 -7.59 -1.78 18.02
CA LEU A 52 -7.19 -2.78 17.03
C LEU A 52 -8.38 -3.32 16.21
N SER A 53 -9.57 -3.46 16.79
CA SER A 53 -10.77 -3.85 16.06
C SER A 53 -11.19 -2.77 15.06
N SER A 54 -11.14 -1.48 15.46
CA SER A 54 -11.39 -0.36 14.55
C SER A 54 -10.34 -0.31 13.43
N THR A 55 -9.06 -0.47 13.77
CA THR A 55 -7.95 -0.53 12.81
C THR A 55 -8.17 -1.63 11.76
N SER A 56 -8.57 -2.83 12.17
CA SER A 56 -8.86 -3.94 11.25
C SER A 56 -9.98 -3.57 10.25
N SER A 57 -11.04 -2.91 10.73
CA SER A 57 -12.13 -2.44 9.88
C SER A 57 -11.67 -1.37 8.88
N ILE A 58 -10.85 -0.42 9.32
CA ILE A 58 -10.32 0.65 8.46
C ILE A 58 -9.38 0.08 7.38
N ILE A 59 -8.54 -0.89 7.72
CA ILE A 59 -7.66 -1.57 6.76
C ILE A 59 -8.48 -2.27 5.67
N ALA A 60 -9.53 -3.00 6.05
CA ALA A 60 -10.41 -3.67 5.11
C ALA A 60 -11.13 -2.66 4.17
N GLN A 61 -11.59 -1.53 4.71
CA GLN A 61 -12.17 -0.45 3.91
C GLN A 61 -11.15 0.15 2.92
N GLY A 62 -9.89 0.33 3.34
CA GLY A 62 -8.81 0.81 2.49
C GLY A 62 -8.53 -0.14 1.33
N GLU A 63 -8.56 -1.46 1.57
CA GLU A 63 -8.41 -2.48 0.54
C GLU A 63 -9.55 -2.42 -0.49
N ILE A 64 -10.80 -2.35 -0.01
CA ILE A 64 -11.98 -2.21 -0.89
C ILE A 64 -11.88 -0.93 -1.73
N LEU A 65 -11.49 0.18 -1.12
CA LEU A 65 -11.32 1.45 -1.84
C LEU A 65 -10.26 1.35 -2.93
N GLN A 66 -9.13 0.67 -2.65
CA GLN A 66 -8.09 0.43 -3.67
C GLN A 66 -8.62 -0.41 -4.84
N LEU A 67 -9.39 -1.46 -4.56
CA LEU A 67 -9.98 -2.31 -5.60
C LEU A 67 -10.99 -1.54 -6.48
N GLN A 68 -11.75 -0.61 -5.90
CA GLN A 68 -12.71 0.23 -6.64
C GLN A 68 -12.01 1.14 -7.66
N HIS A 69 -10.80 1.62 -7.33
CA HIS A 69 -10.04 2.55 -8.19
C HIS A 69 -8.95 1.85 -9.03
N LYS A 70 -9.01 0.52 -9.12
CA LYS A 70 -8.06 -0.24 -9.94
C LYS A 70 -8.17 0.16 -11.41
N GLY A 71 -7.04 0.56 -12.02
CA GLY A 71 -6.95 0.97 -13.42
C GLY A 71 -7.40 2.40 -13.71
N GLU A 72 -7.91 3.15 -12.75
CA GLU A 72 -8.35 4.56 -12.91
C GLU A 72 -7.15 5.52 -12.87
N VAL A 73 -6.42 5.67 -13.97
CA VAL A 73 -5.20 6.50 -14.04
C VAL A 73 -5.41 7.98 -13.77
N ASP A 74 -6.65 8.46 -13.81
CA ASP A 74 -7.05 9.83 -13.45
C ASP A 74 -7.53 9.96 -11.99
N MET A 75 -7.30 8.92 -11.16
CA MET A 75 -7.53 8.97 -9.73
C MET A 75 -6.78 10.16 -9.10
N LEU A 76 -7.45 10.84 -8.16
CA LEU A 76 -6.88 11.99 -7.47
C LEU A 76 -5.82 11.56 -6.44
N GLU A 77 -4.80 12.40 -6.24
CA GLU A 77 -3.77 12.21 -5.20
C GLU A 77 -4.39 12.06 -3.80
N GLU A 78 -5.46 12.83 -3.51
CA GLU A 78 -6.19 12.74 -2.24
C GLU A 78 -6.78 11.33 -2.01
N THR A 79 -7.35 10.73 -3.06
CA THR A 79 -7.89 9.35 -3.00
C THR A 79 -6.77 8.35 -2.74
N TYR A 80 -5.63 8.49 -3.41
CA TYR A 80 -4.46 7.67 -3.16
C TYR A 80 -3.98 7.79 -1.71
N LEU A 81 -3.83 9.02 -1.20
CA LEU A 81 -3.42 9.24 0.20
C LEU A 81 -4.41 8.63 1.20
N LYS A 82 -5.71 8.68 0.91
CA LYS A 82 -6.74 8.01 1.72
C LYS A 82 -6.57 6.49 1.70
N ILE A 83 -6.31 5.89 0.54
CA ILE A 83 -6.07 4.46 0.39
C ILE A 83 -4.88 4.03 1.25
N ILE A 84 -3.70 4.64 1.08
CA ILE A 84 -2.50 4.25 1.80
C ILE A 84 -2.57 4.58 3.30
N SER A 85 -3.30 5.64 3.67
CA SER A 85 -3.57 5.95 5.07
C SER A 85 -4.37 4.83 5.73
N SER A 86 -5.44 4.38 5.09
CA SER A 86 -6.31 3.33 5.63
C SER A 86 -5.67 1.95 5.57
N LYS A 87 -5.11 1.56 4.43
CA LYS A 87 -4.57 0.22 4.20
C LYS A 87 -3.26 -0.04 4.97
N THR A 88 -2.38 0.97 5.05
CA THR A 88 -1.02 0.80 5.58
C THR A 88 -0.77 1.63 6.83
N ALA A 89 -0.95 2.96 6.77
CA ALA A 89 -0.56 3.84 7.85
C ALA A 89 -1.38 3.65 9.13
N GLU A 90 -2.63 3.20 9.02
CA GLU A 90 -3.49 2.94 10.17
C GLU A 90 -2.92 1.89 11.12
N LEU A 91 -2.31 0.82 10.60
CA LEU A 91 -1.69 -0.20 11.44
C LEU A 91 -0.43 0.32 12.14
N PHE A 92 0.38 1.15 11.47
CA PHE A 92 1.53 1.82 12.10
C PHE A 92 1.08 2.75 13.23
N ALA A 93 0.03 3.53 12.99
CA ALA A 93 -0.57 4.43 13.99
C ALA A 93 -1.08 3.64 15.21
N ALA A 94 -1.81 2.57 14.97
CA ALA A 94 -2.33 1.71 16.02
C ALA A 94 -1.19 1.05 16.83
N ALA A 95 -0.15 0.55 16.17
CA ALA A 95 0.98 -0.11 16.83
C ALA A 95 1.70 0.83 17.81
N THR A 96 1.98 2.08 17.40
CA THR A 96 2.61 3.07 18.27
C THR A 96 1.70 3.53 19.40
N LYS A 97 0.38 3.68 19.12
CA LYS A 97 -0.61 4.05 20.13
C LYS A 97 -0.83 2.95 21.17
N VAL A 98 -0.84 1.67 20.78
CA VAL A 98 -0.92 0.53 21.72
C VAL A 98 0.23 0.59 22.72
N GLY A 99 1.46 0.85 22.27
CA GLY A 99 2.60 1.03 23.17
C GLY A 99 2.37 2.14 24.21
N ALA A 100 1.81 3.28 23.77
CA ALA A 100 1.47 4.38 24.66
C ALA A 100 0.33 4.04 25.64
N ILE A 101 -0.68 3.28 25.22
CA ILE A 101 -1.79 2.83 26.05
C ILE A 101 -1.25 1.91 27.17
N LEU A 102 -0.48 0.88 26.80
CA LEU A 102 0.08 -0.09 27.74
C LEU A 102 1.11 0.51 28.71
N SER A 103 1.74 1.61 28.31
CA SER A 103 2.63 2.40 29.17
C SER A 103 1.89 3.46 30.02
N GLU A 104 0.56 3.47 30.02
CA GLU A 104 -0.29 4.41 30.76
C GLU A 104 0.04 5.88 30.50
N MET A 105 0.49 6.22 29.28
CA MET A 105 0.84 7.57 28.88
C MET A 105 -0.37 8.49 28.87
N LYS A 106 -0.13 9.81 29.00
CA LYS A 106 -1.19 10.83 28.91
C LYS A 106 -1.76 10.91 27.49
N THR A 107 -2.98 11.41 27.39
CA THR A 107 -3.70 11.52 26.09
C THR A 107 -2.87 12.20 25.01
N LYS A 108 -2.21 13.32 25.32
CA LYS A 108 -1.36 14.04 24.36
C LYS A 108 -0.19 13.21 23.84
N GLU A 109 0.38 12.36 24.67
CA GLU A 109 1.51 11.47 24.31
C GLU A 109 0.99 10.31 23.44
N LYS A 110 -0.19 9.74 23.75
CA LYS A 110 -0.86 8.74 22.93
C LYS A 110 -1.16 9.30 21.53
N GLU A 111 -1.70 10.53 21.44
CA GLU A 111 -1.98 11.21 20.17
C GLU A 111 -0.71 11.51 19.38
N ALA A 112 0.37 11.94 20.04
CA ALA A 112 1.65 12.21 19.40
C ALA A 112 2.27 10.95 18.80
N LEU A 113 2.23 9.81 19.52
CA LEU A 113 2.72 8.53 19.03
C LEU A 113 1.86 7.96 17.91
N GLU A 114 0.54 8.11 17.98
CA GLU A 114 -0.37 7.77 16.89
C GLU A 114 -0.05 8.57 15.62
N PHE A 115 0.12 9.89 15.75
CA PHE A 115 0.48 10.77 14.64
C PHE A 115 1.85 10.39 14.04
N TYR A 116 2.85 10.12 14.88
CA TYR A 116 4.15 9.64 14.45
C TYR A 116 4.03 8.33 13.64
N GLY A 117 3.32 7.34 14.18
CA GLY A 117 3.11 6.06 13.50
C GLY A 117 2.41 6.22 12.16
N ARG A 118 1.38 7.06 12.08
CA ARG A 118 0.65 7.35 10.84
C ARG A 118 1.57 7.95 9.76
N ASN A 119 2.37 8.95 10.11
CA ASN A 119 3.30 9.56 9.14
C ASN A 119 4.41 8.61 8.72
N LEU A 120 4.91 7.78 9.64
CA LEU A 120 5.88 6.74 9.31
C LEU A 120 5.28 5.73 8.31
N GLY A 121 4.04 5.29 8.52
CA GLY A 121 3.34 4.37 7.62
C GLY A 121 3.06 4.97 6.24
N LEU A 122 2.65 6.24 6.17
CA LEU A 122 2.49 6.97 4.90
C LEU A 122 3.81 7.05 4.14
N THR A 123 4.88 7.47 4.81
CA THR A 123 6.21 7.57 4.21
C THR A 123 6.71 6.21 3.71
N PHE A 124 6.50 5.17 4.50
CA PHE A 124 6.86 3.80 4.14
C PHE A 124 6.15 3.36 2.85
N GLN A 125 4.82 3.59 2.74
CA GLN A 125 4.07 3.17 1.56
C GLN A 125 4.45 3.98 0.32
N ILE A 126 4.61 5.30 0.44
CA ILE A 126 5.06 6.15 -0.69
C ILE A 126 6.43 5.69 -1.19
N ALA A 127 7.33 5.34 -0.29
CA ALA A 127 8.65 4.82 -0.65
C ALA A 127 8.55 3.45 -1.36
N ASP A 128 7.74 2.51 -0.86
CA ASP A 128 7.55 1.19 -1.47
C ASP A 128 6.96 1.32 -2.88
N ASP A 129 5.92 2.12 -3.07
CA ASP A 129 5.28 2.39 -4.36
C ASP A 129 6.24 3.06 -5.36
N THR A 130 7.13 3.93 -4.86
CA THR A 130 8.14 4.60 -5.70
C THR A 130 9.25 3.62 -6.13
N LEU A 131 9.67 2.75 -5.21
CA LEU A 131 10.71 1.75 -5.46
C LEU A 131 10.26 0.70 -6.47
N ASP A 132 8.95 0.41 -6.57
CA ASP A 132 8.41 -0.55 -7.54
C ASP A 132 8.64 -0.11 -9.00
N TYR A 133 8.78 1.20 -9.26
CA TYR A 133 9.10 1.77 -10.57
C TYR A 133 10.59 2.13 -10.76
N ASN A 134 11.45 1.86 -9.78
CA ASN A 134 12.87 2.18 -9.87
C ASN A 134 13.69 1.02 -10.42
N SER A 135 14.01 1.07 -11.73
CA SER A 135 14.79 0.04 -12.44
C SER A 135 16.25 -0.07 -12.02
N GLU A 136 16.80 0.94 -11.33
CA GLU A 136 18.22 0.93 -10.90
C GLU A 136 18.41 0.13 -9.61
N LEU A 137 17.36 -0.05 -8.82
CA LEU A 137 17.39 -0.79 -7.57
C LEU A 137 16.94 -2.24 -7.75
N LYS A 138 17.69 -3.03 -8.51
CA LYS A 138 17.57 -4.51 -8.53
C LYS A 138 17.95 -5.12 -7.16
N ILE A 139 17.50 -4.53 -6.07
CA ILE A 139 17.82 -4.95 -4.72
C ILE A 139 16.69 -5.86 -4.21
N PHE A 140 17.04 -7.07 -3.82
CA PHE A 140 16.20 -8.04 -3.08
C PHE A 140 15.17 -8.88 -3.85
N GLY A 141 15.36 -9.23 -5.13
CA GLY A 141 14.55 -10.30 -5.76
C GLY A 141 13.06 -9.96 -5.97
N LYS A 142 12.67 -8.67 -5.92
CA LYS A 142 11.37 -8.18 -6.37
C LYS A 142 11.41 -8.00 -7.90
N ASN A 143 10.36 -8.44 -8.59
CA ASN A 143 10.14 -8.06 -9.97
C ASN A 143 9.71 -6.59 -10.00
N ILE A 144 10.35 -5.79 -10.86
CA ILE A 144 10.01 -4.38 -11.08
C ILE A 144 8.61 -4.30 -11.69
N GLY A 145 7.79 -3.33 -11.25
CA GLY A 145 6.48 -3.06 -11.81
C GLY A 145 5.39 -4.02 -11.37
N GLN A 146 5.49 -4.62 -10.19
CA GLN A 146 4.43 -5.48 -9.67
C GLN A 146 3.10 -4.73 -9.58
N ASP A 147 3.08 -3.52 -9.00
CA ASP A 147 1.90 -2.68 -8.92
C ASP A 147 1.33 -2.35 -10.31
N PHE A 148 2.21 -2.13 -11.29
CA PHE A 148 1.81 -1.92 -12.68
C PHE A 148 1.07 -3.14 -13.26
N TYR A 149 1.61 -4.35 -13.11
CA TYR A 149 0.97 -5.56 -13.60
C TYR A 149 -0.35 -5.86 -12.88
N GLU A 150 -0.45 -5.55 -11.62
CA GLU A 150 -1.67 -5.67 -10.82
C GLU A 150 -2.71 -4.59 -11.15
N GLY A 151 -2.30 -3.51 -11.84
CA GLY A 151 -3.16 -2.37 -12.21
C GLY A 151 -3.47 -1.44 -11.04
N LYS A 152 -2.64 -1.47 -10.02
CA LYS A 152 -2.69 -0.50 -8.91
C LYS A 152 -2.25 0.88 -9.41
N ILE A 153 -3.03 1.89 -9.10
CA ILE A 153 -2.69 3.28 -9.42
C ILE A 153 -2.03 3.88 -8.19
N THR A 154 -0.70 4.00 -8.27
CA THR A 154 0.13 4.53 -7.18
C THR A 154 0.66 5.92 -7.54
N LEU A 155 1.27 6.61 -6.58
CA LEU A 155 1.69 7.99 -6.73
C LEU A 155 2.53 8.26 -8.00
N PRO A 156 3.50 7.41 -8.40
CA PRO A 156 4.25 7.60 -9.63
C PRO A 156 3.35 7.71 -10.88
N ILE A 157 2.30 6.88 -10.97
CA ILE A 157 1.36 6.89 -12.10
C ILE A 157 0.46 8.11 -12.05
N ILE A 158 -0.04 8.51 -10.89
CA ILE A 158 -0.85 9.72 -10.71
C ILE A 158 -0.08 10.95 -11.18
N LEU A 159 1.15 11.13 -10.70
CA LEU A 159 2.00 12.26 -11.06
C LEU A 159 2.41 12.24 -12.54
N LEU A 160 2.67 11.04 -13.09
CA LEU A 160 2.92 10.87 -14.51
C LEU A 160 1.71 11.33 -15.32
N PHE A 161 0.52 10.84 -14.98
CA PHE A 161 -0.71 11.17 -15.70
C PHE A 161 -1.03 12.68 -15.64
N GLN A 162 -0.74 13.35 -14.52
CA GLN A 162 -0.91 14.81 -14.42
C GLN A 162 -0.02 15.55 -15.43
N LYS A 163 1.25 15.12 -15.60
CA LYS A 163 2.26 15.80 -16.42
C LYS A 163 2.28 15.39 -17.89
N ALA A 164 1.79 14.19 -18.23
CA ALA A 164 1.79 13.64 -19.58
C ALA A 164 0.97 14.50 -20.55
N ASN A 165 1.36 14.53 -21.82
CA ASN A 165 0.60 15.18 -22.90
C ASN A 165 -0.68 14.38 -23.24
N LYS A 166 -1.50 14.93 -24.13
CA LYS A 166 -2.81 14.34 -24.47
C LYS A 166 -2.71 12.92 -25.04
N ASP A 167 -1.79 12.67 -25.96
CA ASP A 167 -1.63 11.39 -26.62
C ASP A 167 -1.08 10.32 -25.67
N GLU A 168 -0.14 10.73 -24.81
CA GLU A 168 0.42 9.88 -23.75
C GLU A 168 -0.65 9.51 -22.71
N LYS A 169 -1.52 10.46 -22.32
CA LYS A 169 -2.66 10.19 -21.43
C LYS A 169 -3.62 9.16 -22.01
N GLU A 170 -3.95 9.30 -23.29
CA GLU A 170 -4.81 8.32 -24.00
C GLU A 170 -4.16 6.94 -24.04
N THR A 171 -2.85 6.89 -24.27
CA THR A 171 -2.10 5.62 -24.28
C THR A 171 -2.08 4.99 -22.88
N LEU A 172 -1.82 5.78 -21.83
CA LEU A 172 -1.85 5.31 -20.45
C LEU A 172 -3.24 4.78 -20.07
N LYS A 173 -4.32 5.48 -20.42
CA LYS A 173 -5.71 5.01 -20.20
C LYS A 173 -5.94 3.65 -20.83
N LYS A 174 -5.54 3.48 -22.09
CA LYS A 174 -5.67 2.21 -22.81
C LYS A 174 -4.82 1.11 -22.15
N THR A 175 -3.62 1.42 -21.72
CA THR A 175 -2.72 0.48 -21.05
C THR A 175 -3.29 -0.01 -19.73
N PHE A 176 -3.78 0.88 -18.89
CA PHE A 176 -4.33 0.50 -17.58
C PHE A 176 -5.74 -0.11 -17.66
N ALA A 177 -6.46 0.09 -18.76
CA ALA A 177 -7.72 -0.59 -19.04
C ALA A 177 -7.55 -2.06 -19.47
N LYS A 178 -6.33 -2.49 -19.83
CA LYS A 178 -6.06 -3.90 -20.17
C LYS A 178 -6.21 -4.78 -18.93
N GLU A 179 -6.81 -5.93 -19.07
CA GLU A 179 -6.82 -6.97 -18.02
C GLU A 179 -5.41 -7.52 -17.78
N ASN A 180 -4.65 -7.78 -18.84
CA ASN A 180 -3.28 -8.25 -18.79
C ASN A 180 -2.35 -7.24 -19.47
N ARG A 181 -1.40 -6.68 -18.73
CA ARG A 181 -0.35 -5.78 -19.20
C ARG A 181 0.92 -6.56 -19.47
N ASP A 182 1.63 -6.20 -20.53
CA ASP A 182 2.86 -6.88 -20.94
C ASP A 182 4.12 -6.06 -20.64
N GLN A 183 5.29 -6.63 -20.97
CA GLN A 183 6.58 -6.00 -20.75
C GLN A 183 6.78 -4.71 -21.58
N ASN A 184 6.14 -4.62 -22.77
CA ASN A 184 6.23 -3.41 -23.59
C ASN A 184 5.43 -2.27 -22.97
N ASP A 185 4.26 -2.58 -22.40
CA ASP A 185 3.44 -1.62 -21.64
C ASP A 185 4.21 -1.06 -20.44
N LEU A 186 4.91 -1.92 -19.68
CA LEU A 186 5.77 -1.49 -18.57
C LEU A 186 6.94 -0.63 -19.05
N SER A 187 7.64 -1.07 -20.11
CA SER A 187 8.80 -0.35 -20.64
C SER A 187 8.41 1.05 -21.13
N TYR A 188 7.27 1.18 -21.80
CA TYR A 188 6.72 2.47 -22.21
C TYR A 188 6.41 3.36 -21.01
N THR A 189 5.75 2.81 -19.99
CA THR A 189 5.40 3.56 -18.77
C THR A 189 6.65 4.02 -18.02
N LEU A 190 7.66 3.16 -17.88
CA LEU A 190 8.95 3.51 -17.27
C LEU A 190 9.69 4.61 -18.06
N ALA A 191 9.64 4.58 -19.39
CA ALA A 191 10.22 5.63 -20.23
C ALA A 191 9.54 6.98 -20.00
N LEU A 192 8.22 7.01 -19.83
CA LEU A 192 7.48 8.22 -19.50
C LEU A 192 7.77 8.71 -18.06
N ILE A 193 7.86 7.80 -17.09
CA ILE A 193 8.27 8.14 -15.72
C ILE A 193 9.65 8.79 -15.75
N LYS A 194 10.62 8.22 -16.45
CA LYS A 194 11.96 8.81 -16.61
C LYS A 194 11.93 10.18 -17.28
N LYS A 195 11.05 10.37 -18.26
CA LYS A 195 10.89 11.64 -18.98
C LYS A 195 10.34 12.76 -18.13
N TYR A 196 9.32 12.49 -17.31
CA TYR A 196 8.55 13.51 -16.58
C TYR A 196 8.86 13.59 -15.09
N LEU A 197 9.30 12.48 -14.51
CA LEU A 197 9.48 12.34 -13.07
C LEU A 197 10.92 11.91 -12.82
N SER A 198 11.76 12.82 -12.32
CA SER A 198 12.92 12.34 -11.59
C SER A 198 12.39 11.66 -10.33
N LEU A 199 12.73 10.39 -10.11
CA LEU A 199 12.31 9.63 -8.90
C LEU A 199 12.75 10.31 -7.60
N ILE A 200 13.77 11.18 -7.66
CA ILE A 200 14.20 12.04 -6.55
C ILE A 200 13.10 13.05 -6.20
N HIS A 201 12.34 13.57 -7.16
CA HIS A 201 11.24 14.52 -6.90
C HIS A 201 9.98 13.86 -6.31
N ILE A 202 9.81 12.56 -6.42
CA ILE A 202 8.68 11.83 -5.82
C ILE A 202 8.91 11.64 -4.32
N SER A 203 10.15 11.48 -3.90
CA SER A 203 10.53 11.35 -2.48
C SER A 203 10.67 12.70 -1.74
N GLU A 204 10.64 13.84 -2.43
CA GLU A 204 10.75 15.19 -1.84
C GLU A 204 9.43 15.93 -1.53
N PRO A 205 8.21 15.50 -1.91
CA PRO A 205 6.99 16.30 -1.70
C PRO A 205 6.68 16.56 -0.21
N THR A 206 7.28 15.81 0.69
CA THR A 206 7.13 16.03 2.14
C THR A 206 7.87 17.24 2.69
N ARG A 207 8.81 17.83 1.94
CA ARG A 207 9.60 18.98 2.41
C ARG A 207 8.86 20.34 2.36
N HIS A 208 7.77 20.44 1.59
CA HIS A 208 7.05 21.70 1.38
C HIS A 208 5.60 21.73 1.87
N ARG A 209 5.11 20.65 2.51
CA ARG A 209 3.71 20.56 2.98
C ARG A 209 3.55 20.17 4.46
N LEU A 210 4.63 20.24 5.25
CA LEU A 210 4.58 20.11 6.71
C LEU A 210 4.71 21.47 7.39
#